data_da88daa97c4a6f54d17d9d93d1147847
#
_entry.id   da88daa97c4a6f54d17d9d93d1147847
#
_cell.length_a   1.000
_cell.length_b   1.000
_cell.length_c   1.000
_cell.angle_alpha   90.00
_cell.angle_beta   90.00
_cell.angle_gamma   90.00
#
_symmetry.space_group_name_H-M   'P 1'
#
loop_
_entity.id
_entity.type
_entity.pdbx_description
1 polymer ?
#
loop_
_entity_poly.entity_id
_entity_poly.type
_entity_poly.pdbx_seq_one_letter_code
_entity_poly.pdbx_strand_id
1 'polypeptide(L)'
;MGPAILDIPPAKLLSSKDHLLPGQLKITTFFFQVPLDYENPSASSIQLYARRVVKHEPPIFPPDEEDAQKNTKPYMIYLEGGPGFGNRAPADHPVTRAALPRGYQVLYIDHRGTGLSTPVSTAMLAKVGDADAQAKYLRLMRQDNTVRDCEAVRKLLTAGWPEQKTQWSTFGQSYGGFITLSYLSMHPEGVRESFLTGGLAPVGKTIDQVYDATFRKTTERNEQYFAKFPEDAHVLRHIATYIEGQGGRIPLPAGGFLTVQRLLTIGIAFGGHGGFDSVHSTLSTLKASLDQFGFFTRAALAPMESFTPFDTNIIYAILHEAIYCDGPRGPSNWAANRVGRVLGGPYSWLNPGFTVAQSTGPLYFSGEMIFPFHFDTYPELIPLRDVAEKLATYADWPALYDEARLRNNRVPFYAASYVEDMYVEYHLAKDTSDMVKGSKVFETNVMYHNAVRAKADEVMHQLFSLRDDVLD
;
A
#
# COMPACT_ATOMS: atom_id res chain seq x y z
N MET A 1 -23.20 -1.91 9.64
CA MET A 1 -23.75 -1.59 8.30
C MET A 1 -22.56 -1.62 7.33
N GLY A 2 -22.75 -2.18 6.13
CA GLY A 2 -21.71 -2.16 5.08
C GLY A 2 -21.49 -0.77 4.49
N PRO A 3 -20.55 -0.63 3.55
CA PRO A 3 -20.25 0.63 2.87
C PRO A 3 -21.44 1.15 2.05
N ALA A 4 -21.52 2.47 1.92
CA ALA A 4 -22.56 3.11 1.10
C ALA A 4 -22.37 2.75 -0.38
N ILE A 5 -23.42 2.25 -1.01
CA ILE A 5 -23.46 1.93 -2.43
C ILE A 5 -24.10 3.12 -3.13
N LEU A 6 -23.29 3.78 -3.97
CA LEU A 6 -23.72 4.92 -4.77
C LEU A 6 -23.89 4.50 -6.23
N ASP A 7 -24.74 5.18 -6.97
CA ASP A 7 -24.72 5.09 -8.43
C ASP A 7 -23.54 5.89 -8.97
N ILE A 8 -22.58 5.18 -9.55
CA ILE A 8 -21.32 5.76 -10.02
C ILE A 8 -21.46 6.12 -11.49
N PRO A 9 -21.37 7.42 -11.87
CA PRO A 9 -21.37 7.80 -13.28
C PRO A 9 -20.08 7.33 -13.97
N PRO A 10 -20.13 7.03 -15.29
CA PRO A 10 -18.91 6.78 -16.06
C PRO A 10 -17.93 7.93 -15.94
N ALA A 11 -16.62 7.63 -15.89
CA ALA A 11 -15.58 8.65 -15.98
C ALA A 11 -15.63 9.37 -17.32
N LYS A 12 -15.10 10.60 -17.37
CA LYS A 12 -14.96 11.33 -18.65
C LYS A 12 -13.52 11.13 -19.15
N LEU A 13 -13.37 10.66 -20.38
CA LEU A 13 -12.06 10.60 -21.05
C LEU A 13 -11.58 12.01 -21.39
N LEU A 14 -10.42 12.41 -20.88
CA LEU A 14 -9.78 13.69 -21.20
C LEU A 14 -8.81 13.54 -22.36
N SER A 15 -7.99 12.49 -22.34
CA SER A 15 -7.06 12.19 -23.42
C SER A 15 -6.66 10.71 -23.43
N SER A 16 -6.29 10.23 -24.61
CA SER A 16 -5.63 8.92 -24.76
C SER A 16 -4.51 9.03 -25.80
N LYS A 17 -3.40 8.32 -25.57
CA LYS A 17 -2.26 8.28 -26.48
C LYS A 17 -1.67 6.88 -26.51
N ASP A 18 -1.53 6.35 -27.73
CA ASP A 18 -0.91 5.06 -27.98
C ASP A 18 0.58 5.22 -28.30
N HIS A 19 1.37 4.26 -27.85
CA HIS A 19 2.75 4.07 -28.29
C HIS A 19 3.14 2.60 -28.26
N LEU A 20 4.07 2.22 -29.12
CA LEU A 20 4.58 0.86 -29.23
C LEU A 20 5.90 0.75 -28.50
N LEU A 21 6.08 -0.37 -27.81
CA LEU A 21 7.34 -0.73 -27.16
C LEU A 21 7.89 -2.02 -27.76
N PRO A 22 9.22 -2.28 -27.62
CA PRO A 22 9.80 -3.56 -27.95
C PRO A 22 9.05 -4.73 -27.31
N GLY A 23 9.10 -5.92 -27.92
CA GLY A 23 8.35 -7.08 -27.43
C GLY A 23 6.89 -7.12 -27.87
N GLN A 24 6.52 -6.39 -28.92
CA GLN A 24 5.15 -6.33 -29.43
C GLN A 24 4.14 -5.83 -28.36
N LEU A 25 4.52 -4.84 -27.58
CA LEU A 25 3.64 -4.23 -26.61
C LEU A 25 3.06 -2.92 -27.15
N LYS A 26 1.74 -2.77 -27.04
CA LYS A 26 1.05 -1.50 -27.24
C LYS A 26 0.62 -0.96 -25.90
N ILE A 27 1.11 0.24 -25.56
CA ILE A 27 0.73 0.97 -24.35
C ILE A 27 -0.22 2.09 -24.75
N THR A 28 -1.39 2.14 -24.11
CA THR A 28 -2.30 3.29 -24.19
C THR A 28 -2.28 4.02 -22.86
N THR A 29 -1.85 5.27 -22.86
CA THR A 29 -1.97 6.15 -21.70
C THR A 29 -3.30 6.87 -21.73
N PHE A 30 -3.95 6.99 -20.57
CA PHE A 30 -5.22 7.68 -20.41
C PHE A 30 -5.14 8.74 -19.33
N PHE A 31 -5.85 9.84 -19.53
CA PHE A 31 -6.28 10.73 -18.46
C PHE A 31 -7.81 10.73 -18.43
N PHE A 32 -8.35 10.52 -17.23
CA PHE A 32 -9.78 10.55 -16.97
C PHE A 32 -10.11 11.69 -16.02
N GLN A 33 -11.33 12.19 -16.09
CA GLN A 33 -11.90 13.06 -15.07
C GLN A 33 -12.96 12.26 -14.29
N VAL A 34 -12.87 12.35 -12.95
CA VAL A 34 -13.83 11.76 -12.01
C VAL A 34 -14.19 12.75 -10.91
N PRO A 35 -15.32 12.60 -10.22
CA PRO A 35 -15.63 13.43 -9.06
C PRO A 35 -14.56 13.34 -7.98
N LEU A 36 -14.22 14.45 -7.35
CA LEU A 36 -13.44 14.45 -6.11
C LEU A 36 -14.23 13.74 -5.00
N ASP A 37 -15.51 14.08 -4.88
CA ASP A 37 -16.46 13.53 -3.91
C ASP A 37 -17.65 12.93 -4.64
N TYR A 38 -17.85 11.63 -4.51
CA TYR A 38 -18.95 10.91 -5.16
C TYR A 38 -20.31 11.13 -4.47
N GLU A 39 -20.33 11.67 -3.26
CA GLU A 39 -21.58 12.12 -2.61
C GLU A 39 -22.02 13.49 -3.12
N ASN A 40 -21.08 14.26 -3.68
CA ASN A 40 -21.35 15.54 -4.32
C ASN A 40 -20.61 15.69 -5.67
N PRO A 41 -20.98 14.89 -6.69
CA PRO A 41 -20.17 14.71 -7.91
C PRO A 41 -20.05 15.94 -8.79
N SER A 42 -20.92 16.94 -8.61
CA SER A 42 -20.90 18.18 -9.38
C SER A 42 -20.01 19.29 -8.76
N ALA A 43 -19.57 19.13 -7.49
CA ALA A 43 -18.86 20.19 -6.78
C ALA A 43 -17.43 20.41 -7.30
N SER A 44 -16.69 19.34 -7.50
CA SER A 44 -15.31 19.38 -7.99
C SER A 44 -14.87 18.03 -8.56
N SER A 45 -13.81 18.04 -9.35
CA SER A 45 -13.29 16.85 -10.01
C SER A 45 -11.77 16.78 -9.89
N ILE A 46 -11.26 15.55 -10.06
CA ILE A 46 -9.83 15.24 -10.14
C ILE A 46 -9.53 14.50 -11.44
N GLN A 47 -8.26 14.47 -11.80
CA GLN A 47 -7.77 13.66 -12.92
C GLN A 47 -7.18 12.36 -12.42
N LEU A 48 -7.51 11.29 -13.09
CA LEU A 48 -6.86 9.98 -12.93
C LEU A 48 -6.01 9.66 -14.13
N TYR A 49 -4.88 9.04 -13.88
CA TYR A 49 -3.97 8.53 -14.88
C TYR A 49 -3.98 7.02 -14.90
N ALA A 50 -3.98 6.44 -16.10
CA ALA A 50 -3.85 5.00 -16.26
C ALA A 50 -3.06 4.63 -17.52
N ARG A 51 -2.49 3.43 -17.51
CA ARG A 51 -1.79 2.83 -18.65
C ARG A 51 -2.36 1.45 -18.91
N ARG A 52 -2.92 1.26 -20.10
CA ARG A 52 -3.31 -0.06 -20.58
C ARG A 52 -2.16 -0.66 -21.37
N VAL A 53 -1.86 -1.93 -21.16
CA VAL A 53 -0.95 -2.71 -21.96
C VAL A 53 -1.66 -3.89 -22.61
N VAL A 54 -1.40 -4.06 -23.89
CA VAL A 54 -1.88 -5.19 -24.70
C VAL A 54 -0.76 -5.72 -25.57
N LYS A 55 -0.85 -6.97 -25.97
CA LYS A 55 0.00 -7.52 -27.01
C LYS A 55 -0.41 -6.91 -28.37
N HIS A 56 0.55 -6.31 -29.08
CA HIS A 56 0.30 -5.71 -30.39
C HIS A 56 0.38 -6.78 -31.47
N GLU A 57 -0.77 -7.28 -31.85
CA GLU A 57 -0.95 -8.28 -32.92
C GLU A 57 -1.93 -7.69 -33.94
N PRO A 58 -1.47 -6.84 -34.88
CA PRO A 58 -2.35 -6.27 -35.87
C PRO A 58 -2.91 -7.41 -36.74
N PRO A 59 -4.25 -7.49 -36.91
CA PRO A 59 -4.84 -8.48 -37.78
C PRO A 59 -4.44 -8.22 -39.24
N ILE A 60 -4.25 -9.28 -40.01
CA ILE A 60 -3.93 -9.19 -41.46
C ILE A 60 -5.10 -8.53 -42.21
N PHE A 61 -6.32 -8.86 -41.79
CA PHE A 61 -7.54 -8.23 -42.27
C PHE A 61 -8.25 -7.54 -41.11
N PRO A 62 -8.72 -6.28 -41.25
CA PRO A 62 -9.49 -5.63 -40.22
C PRO A 62 -10.75 -6.46 -39.92
N PRO A 63 -11.00 -6.80 -38.63
CA PRO A 63 -12.20 -7.51 -38.26
C PRO A 63 -13.43 -6.60 -38.49
N ASP A 64 -14.56 -7.19 -38.83
CA ASP A 64 -15.85 -6.49 -38.79
C ASP A 64 -16.21 -6.11 -37.32
N GLU A 65 -17.27 -5.29 -37.14
CA GLU A 65 -17.64 -4.82 -35.80
C GLU A 65 -18.07 -5.97 -34.89
N GLU A 66 -18.70 -7.00 -35.41
CA GLU A 66 -19.16 -8.15 -34.63
C GLU A 66 -17.97 -9.02 -34.20
N ASP A 67 -17.02 -9.27 -35.08
CA ASP A 67 -15.80 -10.00 -34.78
C ASP A 67 -14.89 -9.22 -33.83
N ALA A 68 -14.81 -7.89 -33.96
CA ALA A 68 -14.08 -7.03 -33.03
C ALA A 68 -14.66 -7.13 -31.62
N GLN A 69 -15.98 -7.14 -31.46
CA GLN A 69 -16.66 -7.31 -30.17
C GLN A 69 -16.48 -8.72 -29.60
N LYS A 70 -16.56 -9.76 -30.43
CA LYS A 70 -16.32 -11.16 -30.02
C LYS A 70 -14.91 -11.39 -29.51
N ASN A 71 -13.91 -10.73 -30.13
CA ASN A 71 -12.49 -10.87 -29.79
C ASN A 71 -11.97 -9.89 -28.74
N THR A 72 -12.88 -9.15 -28.08
CA THR A 72 -12.51 -8.22 -27.01
C THR A 72 -11.89 -8.96 -25.82
N LYS A 73 -10.63 -8.65 -25.52
CA LYS A 73 -9.91 -9.23 -24.37
C LYS A 73 -10.40 -8.60 -23.06
N PRO A 74 -10.67 -9.42 -22.01
CA PRO A 74 -11.08 -8.89 -20.72
C PRO A 74 -9.98 -8.04 -20.08
N TYR A 75 -10.39 -7.01 -19.33
CA TYR A 75 -9.46 -6.22 -18.53
C TYR A 75 -9.05 -6.98 -17.25
N MET A 76 -7.78 -6.83 -16.90
CA MET A 76 -7.28 -7.04 -15.54
C MET A 76 -6.76 -5.70 -15.03
N ILE A 77 -7.40 -5.17 -13.99
CA ILE A 77 -6.92 -3.94 -13.34
C ILE A 77 -5.92 -4.30 -12.25
N TYR A 78 -4.74 -3.67 -12.29
CA TYR A 78 -3.76 -3.78 -11.21
C TYR A 78 -3.93 -2.65 -10.21
N LEU A 79 -4.06 -3.04 -8.94
CA LEU A 79 -4.22 -2.17 -7.79
C LEU A 79 -2.94 -2.22 -6.96
N GLU A 80 -2.19 -1.11 -6.96
CA GLU A 80 -0.89 -1.02 -6.28
C GLU A 80 -1.07 -0.98 -4.75
N GLY A 81 -0.02 -1.35 -4.04
CA GLY A 81 0.08 -1.28 -2.59
C GLY A 81 0.32 0.13 -2.05
N GLY A 82 0.65 0.21 -0.80
CA GLY A 82 0.91 1.44 -0.07
C GLY A 82 0.05 1.53 1.19
N PRO A 83 -0.79 2.58 1.34
CA PRO A 83 -1.30 3.54 0.32
C PRO A 83 -0.24 4.52 -0.20
N GLY A 84 -0.55 5.22 -1.29
CA GLY A 84 0.22 6.42 -1.68
C GLY A 84 1.22 6.27 -2.81
N PHE A 85 1.32 5.08 -3.43
CA PHE A 85 2.25 4.84 -4.55
C PHE A 85 1.55 4.86 -5.90
N GLY A 86 2.20 5.50 -6.89
CA GLY A 86 1.84 5.34 -8.29
C GLY A 86 2.42 4.06 -8.89
N ASN A 87 1.86 3.61 -9.99
CA ASN A 87 2.29 2.38 -10.66
C ASN A 87 3.63 2.55 -11.38
N ARG A 88 4.44 1.49 -11.36
CA ARG A 88 5.67 1.38 -12.15
C ARG A 88 5.37 1.25 -13.66
N ALA A 89 6.42 1.33 -14.48
CA ALA A 89 6.30 1.07 -15.92
C ALA A 89 5.68 -0.32 -16.18
N PRO A 90 4.63 -0.41 -17.02
CA PRO A 90 3.87 -1.65 -17.18
C PRO A 90 4.59 -2.72 -17.99
N ALA A 91 5.58 -2.37 -18.82
CA ALA A 91 6.23 -3.31 -19.74
C ALA A 91 6.91 -4.47 -19.02
N ASP A 92 7.65 -4.18 -17.95
CA ASP A 92 8.40 -5.18 -17.17
C ASP A 92 7.65 -5.65 -15.91
N HIS A 93 6.41 -5.25 -15.77
CA HIS A 93 5.64 -5.61 -14.58
C HIS A 93 5.28 -7.10 -14.58
N PRO A 94 5.42 -7.82 -13.44
CA PRO A 94 5.14 -9.26 -13.36
C PRO A 94 3.72 -9.63 -13.83
N VAL A 95 2.73 -8.82 -13.47
CA VAL A 95 1.34 -9.04 -13.90
C VAL A 95 1.18 -8.92 -15.41
N THR A 96 1.86 -7.97 -16.07
CA THR A 96 1.87 -7.88 -17.52
C THR A 96 2.39 -9.18 -18.15
N ARG A 97 3.55 -9.66 -17.70
CA ARG A 97 4.15 -10.90 -18.22
C ARG A 97 3.25 -12.12 -18.03
N ALA A 98 2.55 -12.21 -16.90
CA ALA A 98 1.70 -13.34 -16.60
C ALA A 98 0.31 -13.28 -17.25
N ALA A 99 -0.29 -12.10 -17.35
CA ALA A 99 -1.68 -11.91 -17.79
C ALA A 99 -1.83 -11.82 -19.31
N LEU A 100 -0.90 -11.16 -20.03
CA LEU A 100 -1.01 -11.02 -21.48
C LEU A 100 -1.07 -12.37 -22.23
N PRO A 101 -0.20 -13.37 -21.90
CA PRO A 101 -0.28 -14.70 -22.55
C PRO A 101 -1.58 -15.43 -22.24
N ARG A 102 -2.27 -15.06 -21.16
CA ARG A 102 -3.57 -15.63 -20.74
C ARG A 102 -4.78 -14.89 -21.32
N GLY A 103 -4.54 -14.00 -22.27
CA GLY A 103 -5.59 -13.32 -23.01
C GLY A 103 -6.19 -12.08 -22.35
N TYR A 104 -5.58 -11.56 -21.26
CA TYR A 104 -6.00 -10.30 -20.67
C TYR A 104 -5.37 -9.10 -21.38
N GLN A 105 -6.00 -7.95 -21.24
CA GLN A 105 -5.36 -6.64 -21.31
C GLN A 105 -5.23 -6.11 -19.89
N VAL A 106 -4.07 -5.52 -19.55
CA VAL A 106 -3.80 -5.07 -18.18
C VAL A 106 -3.90 -3.55 -18.09
N LEU A 107 -4.66 -3.07 -17.11
CA LEU A 107 -4.81 -1.64 -16.81
C LEU A 107 -4.12 -1.31 -15.49
N TYR A 108 -3.14 -0.44 -15.53
CA TYR A 108 -2.46 0.13 -14.37
C TYR A 108 -3.02 1.51 -14.11
N ILE A 109 -3.82 1.65 -13.05
CA ILE A 109 -4.39 2.92 -12.64
C ILE A 109 -3.63 3.47 -11.44
N ASP A 110 -3.11 4.69 -11.53
CA ASP A 110 -2.62 5.39 -10.35
C ASP A 110 -3.82 5.79 -9.51
N HIS A 111 -3.85 5.37 -8.24
CA HIS A 111 -4.95 5.70 -7.34
C HIS A 111 -5.04 7.22 -7.17
N ARG A 112 -6.22 7.72 -6.82
CA ARG A 112 -6.43 9.15 -6.52
C ARG A 112 -5.38 9.68 -5.54
N GLY A 113 -4.81 10.82 -5.83
CA GLY A 113 -3.77 11.44 -5.01
C GLY A 113 -2.37 10.87 -5.19
N THR A 114 -2.14 9.90 -6.09
CA THR A 114 -0.85 9.23 -6.28
C THR A 114 -0.35 9.33 -7.72
N GLY A 115 0.94 9.13 -7.93
CA GLY A 115 1.55 9.05 -9.25
C GLY A 115 1.24 10.28 -10.12
N LEU A 116 0.49 10.07 -11.21
CA LEU A 116 0.00 11.15 -12.08
C LEU A 116 -1.51 11.43 -11.91
N SER A 117 -2.16 10.82 -10.92
CA SER A 117 -3.58 10.97 -10.60
C SER A 117 -3.82 12.09 -9.59
N THR A 118 -3.71 13.34 -10.03
CA THR A 118 -3.82 14.52 -9.16
C THR A 118 -3.02 14.35 -7.86
N PRO A 119 -1.67 14.23 -7.97
CA PRO A 119 -0.84 13.81 -6.85
C PRO A 119 -0.92 14.78 -5.67
N VAL A 120 -1.05 14.20 -4.48
CA VAL A 120 -1.02 14.95 -3.22
C VAL A 120 0.43 15.30 -2.88
N SER A 121 0.67 16.57 -2.58
CA SER A 121 1.94 17.09 -2.05
C SER A 121 1.64 18.16 -1.00
N THR A 122 2.59 18.44 -0.12
CA THR A 122 2.45 19.49 0.89
C THR A 122 2.18 20.86 0.25
N ALA A 123 2.86 21.16 -0.86
CA ALA A 123 2.64 22.40 -1.62
C ALA A 123 1.24 22.48 -2.22
N MET A 124 0.65 21.36 -2.68
CA MET A 124 -0.72 21.29 -3.17
C MET A 124 -1.71 21.47 -2.02
N LEU A 125 -1.51 20.75 -0.90
CA LEU A 125 -2.39 20.84 0.26
C LEU A 125 -2.43 22.25 0.84
N ALA A 126 -1.31 22.98 0.85
CA ALA A 126 -1.28 24.39 1.26
C ALA A 126 -2.22 25.30 0.41
N LYS A 127 -2.56 24.90 -0.82
CA LYS A 127 -3.53 25.62 -1.67
C LYS A 127 -4.98 25.21 -1.42
N VAL A 128 -5.21 24.07 -0.76
CA VAL A 128 -6.56 23.60 -0.39
C VAL A 128 -7.15 24.46 0.73
N GLY A 129 -6.31 24.93 1.65
CA GLY A 129 -6.71 25.79 2.76
C GLY A 129 -6.02 25.46 4.06
N ASP A 130 -6.73 25.66 5.16
CA ASP A 130 -6.26 25.33 6.52
C ASP A 130 -6.25 23.82 6.81
N ALA A 131 -5.84 23.44 8.01
CA ALA A 131 -5.74 22.03 8.39
C ALA A 131 -7.08 21.27 8.34
N ASP A 132 -8.21 21.95 8.56
CA ASP A 132 -9.53 21.34 8.46
C ASP A 132 -9.91 21.03 7.01
N ALA A 133 -9.68 21.99 6.11
CA ALA A 133 -9.90 21.82 4.68
C ALA A 133 -8.99 20.72 4.10
N GLN A 134 -7.71 20.70 4.50
CA GLN A 134 -6.75 19.68 4.08
C GLN A 134 -7.13 18.27 4.58
N ALA A 135 -7.53 18.14 5.83
CA ALA A 135 -8.00 16.87 6.39
C ALA A 135 -9.27 16.38 5.69
N LYS A 136 -10.22 17.27 5.41
CA LYS A 136 -11.43 16.95 4.62
C LYS A 136 -11.07 16.47 3.21
N TYR A 137 -10.14 17.13 2.53
CA TYR A 137 -9.66 16.71 1.21
C TYR A 137 -9.01 15.33 1.26
N LEU A 138 -8.11 15.06 2.23
CA LEU A 138 -7.37 13.82 2.36
C LEU A 138 -8.27 12.62 2.69
N ARG A 139 -9.35 12.81 3.44
CA ARG A 139 -10.34 11.76 3.70
C ARG A 139 -10.95 11.19 2.42
N LEU A 140 -11.01 11.98 1.36
CA LEU A 140 -11.51 11.55 0.05
C LEU A 140 -10.49 10.72 -0.75
N MET A 141 -9.23 10.61 -0.29
CA MET A 141 -8.16 9.86 -0.97
C MET A 141 -8.06 8.38 -0.54
N ARG A 142 -9.01 7.90 0.26
CA ARG A 142 -9.02 6.53 0.80
C ARG A 142 -9.62 5.52 -0.21
N GLN A 143 -9.47 4.23 0.09
CA GLN A 143 -9.82 3.08 -0.78
C GLN A 143 -11.29 3.02 -1.22
N ASP A 144 -12.23 3.46 -0.39
CA ASP A 144 -13.65 3.50 -0.75
C ASP A 144 -13.91 4.38 -1.99
N ASN A 145 -13.27 5.55 -2.07
CA ASN A 145 -13.34 6.38 -3.26
C ASN A 145 -12.48 5.84 -4.42
N THR A 146 -11.38 5.14 -4.14
CA THR A 146 -10.63 4.44 -5.19
C THR A 146 -11.47 3.35 -5.86
N VAL A 147 -12.29 2.63 -5.11
CA VAL A 147 -13.25 1.66 -5.68
C VAL A 147 -14.25 2.36 -6.62
N ARG A 148 -14.78 3.50 -6.20
CA ARG A 148 -15.71 4.29 -7.03
C ARG A 148 -15.04 4.81 -8.31
N ASP A 149 -13.77 5.22 -8.23
CA ASP A 149 -12.96 5.57 -9.41
C ASP A 149 -12.82 4.40 -10.37
N CYS A 150 -12.52 3.21 -9.83
CA CYS A 150 -12.42 2.00 -10.63
C CYS A 150 -13.73 1.70 -11.37
N GLU A 151 -14.88 1.81 -10.68
CA GLU A 151 -16.20 1.63 -11.32
C GLU A 151 -16.48 2.68 -12.41
N ALA A 152 -16.17 3.95 -12.15
CA ALA A 152 -16.34 5.00 -13.14
C ALA A 152 -15.49 4.76 -14.40
N VAL A 153 -14.24 4.33 -14.25
CA VAL A 153 -13.33 4.00 -15.35
C VAL A 153 -13.78 2.72 -16.07
N ARG A 154 -14.20 1.69 -15.32
CA ARG A 154 -14.74 0.45 -15.89
C ARG A 154 -15.93 0.73 -16.81
N LYS A 155 -16.94 1.45 -16.31
CA LYS A 155 -18.14 1.82 -17.08
C LYS A 155 -17.79 2.57 -18.36
N LEU A 156 -16.79 3.45 -18.33
CA LEU A 156 -16.33 4.15 -19.54
C LEU A 156 -15.63 3.19 -20.52
N LEU A 157 -14.65 2.42 -20.05
CA LEU A 157 -13.81 1.58 -20.92
C LEU A 157 -14.52 0.38 -21.51
N THR A 158 -15.63 -0.06 -20.91
CA THR A 158 -16.45 -1.18 -21.37
C THR A 158 -17.79 -0.73 -21.96
N ALA A 159 -17.98 0.57 -22.19
CA ALA A 159 -19.18 1.09 -22.81
C ALA A 159 -19.39 0.48 -24.20
N GLY A 160 -20.62 -0.01 -24.46
CA GLY A 160 -20.96 -0.69 -25.70
C GLY A 160 -20.48 -2.14 -25.82
N TRP A 161 -19.82 -2.69 -24.80
CA TRP A 161 -19.48 -4.10 -24.78
C TRP A 161 -20.71 -4.97 -24.41
N PRO A 162 -20.73 -6.26 -24.82
CA PRO A 162 -21.72 -7.19 -24.31
C PRO A 162 -21.70 -7.25 -22.78
N GLU A 163 -22.84 -7.29 -22.13
CA GLU A 163 -22.98 -7.21 -20.67
C GLU A 163 -22.05 -8.18 -19.94
N GLN A 164 -21.94 -9.43 -20.42
CA GLN A 164 -21.09 -10.47 -19.83
C GLN A 164 -19.59 -10.16 -19.94
N LYS A 165 -19.19 -9.17 -20.75
CA LYS A 165 -17.80 -8.75 -20.95
C LYS A 165 -17.47 -7.42 -20.26
N THR A 166 -18.46 -6.77 -19.63
CA THR A 166 -18.24 -5.48 -18.95
C THR A 166 -17.53 -5.62 -17.61
N GLN A 167 -17.50 -6.81 -17.03
CA GLN A 167 -16.76 -7.11 -15.81
C GLN A 167 -15.26 -7.18 -16.09
N TRP A 168 -14.46 -6.77 -15.12
CA TRP A 168 -13.02 -6.94 -15.18
C TRP A 168 -12.46 -7.76 -14.02
N SER A 169 -11.27 -8.30 -14.19
CA SER A 169 -10.53 -8.98 -13.14
C SER A 169 -9.73 -7.97 -12.34
N THR A 170 -9.63 -8.15 -11.01
CA THR A 170 -8.75 -7.34 -10.16
C THR A 170 -7.49 -8.10 -9.81
N PHE A 171 -6.35 -7.41 -9.74
CA PHE A 171 -5.11 -7.93 -9.17
C PHE A 171 -4.60 -6.93 -8.13
N GLY A 172 -4.76 -7.25 -6.85
CA GLY A 172 -4.39 -6.40 -5.73
C GLY A 172 -3.10 -6.86 -5.04
N GLN A 173 -2.13 -5.94 -4.87
CA GLN A 173 -0.94 -6.18 -4.07
C GLN A 173 -1.02 -5.36 -2.78
N SER A 174 -0.82 -5.98 -1.59
CA SER A 174 -0.83 -5.28 -0.31
C SER A 174 -2.13 -4.47 -0.15
N TYR A 175 -2.05 -3.16 0.07
CA TYR A 175 -3.21 -2.27 0.10
C TYR A 175 -4.15 -2.40 -1.12
N GLY A 176 -3.62 -2.76 -2.30
CA GLY A 176 -4.44 -3.09 -3.47
C GLY A 176 -5.39 -4.28 -3.24
N GLY A 177 -5.02 -5.21 -2.36
CA GLY A 177 -5.91 -6.28 -1.89
C GLY A 177 -7.01 -5.75 -0.97
N PHE A 178 -6.71 -4.76 -0.11
CA PHE A 178 -7.73 -4.06 0.71
C PHE A 178 -8.75 -3.36 -0.19
N ILE A 179 -8.29 -2.69 -1.23
CA ILE A 179 -9.17 -2.09 -2.26
C ILE A 179 -10.02 -3.17 -2.92
N THR A 180 -9.45 -4.33 -3.25
CA THR A 180 -10.20 -5.46 -3.85
C THR A 180 -11.31 -5.96 -2.93
N LEU A 181 -11.06 -6.14 -1.64
CA LEU A 181 -12.08 -6.56 -0.66
C LEU A 181 -13.17 -5.49 -0.48
N SER A 182 -12.79 -4.20 -0.51
CA SER A 182 -13.76 -3.10 -0.53
C SER A 182 -14.58 -3.11 -1.83
N TYR A 183 -13.97 -3.46 -2.97
CA TYR A 183 -14.65 -3.56 -4.25
C TYR A 183 -15.70 -4.68 -4.24
N LEU A 184 -15.34 -5.86 -3.72
CA LEU A 184 -16.28 -6.97 -3.54
C LEU A 184 -17.40 -6.65 -2.55
N SER A 185 -17.16 -5.75 -1.61
CA SER A 185 -18.15 -5.27 -0.65
C SER A 185 -19.10 -4.23 -1.25
N MET A 186 -18.64 -3.42 -2.22
CA MET A 186 -19.40 -2.30 -2.78
C MET A 186 -20.03 -2.66 -4.14
N HIS A 187 -19.23 -3.18 -5.08
CA HIS A 187 -19.59 -3.40 -6.47
C HIS A 187 -19.13 -4.77 -7.02
N PRO A 188 -19.51 -5.90 -6.38
CA PRO A 188 -19.10 -7.24 -6.85
C PRO A 188 -19.59 -7.54 -8.27
N GLU A 189 -20.67 -6.89 -8.72
CA GLU A 189 -21.20 -7.02 -10.08
C GLU A 189 -20.25 -6.52 -11.17
N GLY A 190 -19.32 -5.63 -10.83
CA GLY A 190 -18.26 -5.14 -11.73
C GLY A 190 -17.04 -6.06 -11.83
N VAL A 191 -16.96 -7.09 -10.97
CA VAL A 191 -15.77 -7.94 -10.83
C VAL A 191 -16.04 -9.33 -11.35
N ARG A 192 -15.21 -9.79 -12.28
CA ARG A 192 -15.24 -11.13 -12.87
C ARG A 192 -14.53 -12.17 -12.00
N GLU A 193 -13.36 -11.82 -11.48
CA GLU A 193 -12.50 -12.62 -10.61
C GLU A 193 -11.47 -11.73 -9.92
N SER A 194 -10.93 -12.16 -8.81
CA SER A 194 -9.99 -11.39 -8.00
C SER A 194 -8.73 -12.18 -7.67
N PHE A 195 -7.57 -11.55 -7.84
CA PHE A 195 -6.26 -12.05 -7.46
C PHE A 195 -5.64 -11.11 -6.43
N LEU A 196 -5.10 -11.66 -5.35
CA LEU A 196 -4.45 -10.90 -4.29
C LEU A 196 -3.09 -11.51 -3.92
N THR A 197 -2.17 -10.65 -3.51
CA THR A 197 -0.88 -11.09 -2.96
C THR A 197 -0.47 -10.20 -1.78
N GLY A 198 -0.29 -10.81 -0.60
CA GLY A 198 0.00 -10.10 0.65
C GLY A 198 -1.01 -8.98 0.95
N GLY A 199 -2.30 -9.18 0.63
CA GLY A 199 -3.30 -8.12 0.66
C GLY A 199 -4.67 -8.54 1.23
N LEU A 200 -4.73 -9.58 2.05
CA LEU A 200 -5.93 -9.96 2.77
C LEU A 200 -6.13 -9.03 3.98
N ALA A 201 -6.93 -7.96 3.80
CA ALA A 201 -7.19 -6.97 4.84
C ALA A 201 -7.75 -7.61 6.12
N PRO A 202 -7.47 -7.07 7.30
CA PRO A 202 -7.98 -7.61 8.58
C PRO A 202 -9.46 -7.23 8.80
N VAL A 203 -10.36 -7.77 7.97
CA VAL A 203 -11.79 -7.48 7.99
C VAL A 203 -12.39 -7.85 9.35
N GLY A 204 -13.21 -6.96 9.90
CA GLY A 204 -13.86 -7.20 11.18
C GLY A 204 -13.01 -6.91 12.42
N LYS A 205 -11.73 -6.56 12.27
CA LYS A 205 -10.82 -6.26 13.38
C LYS A 205 -10.81 -4.77 13.72
N THR A 206 -10.51 -4.46 14.97
CA THR A 206 -10.19 -3.08 15.38
C THR A 206 -8.74 -2.76 15.00
N ILE A 207 -8.44 -1.48 14.86
CA ILE A 207 -7.07 -1.05 14.53
C ILE A 207 -6.07 -1.46 15.63
N ASP A 208 -6.48 -1.49 16.91
CA ASP A 208 -5.64 -1.93 18.02
C ASP A 208 -5.32 -3.43 17.91
N GLN A 209 -6.29 -4.27 17.50
CA GLN A 209 -6.04 -5.69 17.24
C GLN A 209 -5.07 -5.89 16.08
N VAL A 210 -5.13 -5.04 15.05
CA VAL A 210 -4.19 -5.09 13.94
C VAL A 210 -2.77 -4.79 14.42
N TYR A 211 -2.59 -3.69 15.16
CA TYR A 211 -1.25 -3.34 15.65
C TYR A 211 -0.72 -4.29 16.73
N ASP A 212 -1.57 -4.85 17.59
CA ASP A 212 -1.16 -5.89 18.50
C ASP A 212 -0.59 -7.12 17.76
N ALA A 213 -1.25 -7.56 16.69
CA ALA A 213 -0.80 -8.68 15.87
C ALA A 213 0.49 -8.35 15.10
N THR A 214 0.56 -7.17 14.45
CA THR A 214 1.75 -6.76 13.69
C THR A 214 2.95 -6.50 14.59
N PHE A 215 2.78 -5.97 15.81
CA PHE A 215 3.87 -5.84 16.79
C PHE A 215 4.39 -7.20 17.24
N ARG A 216 3.52 -8.21 17.46
CA ARG A 216 3.98 -9.58 17.77
C ARG A 216 4.87 -10.13 16.67
N LYS A 217 4.42 -10.05 15.41
CA LYS A 217 5.22 -10.49 14.26
C LYS A 217 6.51 -9.67 14.12
N THR A 218 6.45 -8.36 14.35
CA THR A 218 7.64 -7.47 14.35
C THR A 218 8.63 -7.89 15.44
N THR A 219 8.16 -8.29 16.62
CA THR A 219 9.00 -8.82 17.70
C THR A 219 9.74 -10.08 17.27
N GLU A 220 9.02 -11.07 16.72
CA GLU A 220 9.63 -12.30 16.17
C GLU A 220 10.70 -11.98 15.11
N ARG A 221 10.44 -11.02 14.23
CA ARG A 221 11.40 -10.60 13.20
C ARG A 221 12.63 -9.90 13.78
N ASN A 222 12.47 -9.10 14.84
CA ASN A 222 13.61 -8.53 15.58
C ASN A 222 14.46 -9.60 16.24
N GLU A 223 13.84 -10.60 16.88
CA GLU A 223 14.55 -11.73 17.49
C GLU A 223 15.36 -12.51 16.45
N GLN A 224 14.77 -12.80 15.30
CA GLN A 224 15.46 -13.44 14.17
C GLN A 224 16.61 -12.57 13.64
N TYR A 225 16.41 -11.24 13.55
CA TYR A 225 17.43 -10.31 13.12
C TYR A 225 18.65 -10.31 14.07
N PHE A 226 18.43 -10.13 15.37
CA PHE A 226 19.53 -10.13 16.36
C PHE A 226 20.12 -11.53 16.58
N ALA A 227 19.42 -12.61 16.26
CA ALA A 227 20.03 -13.94 16.20
C ALA A 227 20.98 -14.08 15.00
N LYS A 228 20.67 -13.44 13.86
CA LYS A 228 21.54 -13.41 12.68
C LYS A 228 22.72 -12.44 12.84
N PHE A 229 22.50 -11.26 13.45
CA PHE A 229 23.47 -10.19 13.64
C PHE A 229 23.52 -9.72 15.11
N PRO A 230 24.07 -10.55 16.03
CA PRO A 230 24.06 -10.25 17.47
C PRO A 230 24.84 -8.98 17.83
N GLU A 231 25.88 -8.65 17.07
CA GLU A 231 26.67 -7.42 17.23
C GLU A 231 25.86 -6.15 17.02
N ASP A 232 24.82 -6.19 16.21
CA ASP A 232 24.03 -5.01 15.88
C ASP A 232 23.26 -4.44 17.07
N ALA A 233 23.01 -5.20 18.12
CA ALA A 233 22.44 -4.69 19.37
C ALA A 233 23.35 -3.63 20.00
N HIS A 234 24.68 -3.84 19.99
CA HIS A 234 25.67 -2.89 20.50
C HIS A 234 25.88 -1.73 19.51
N VAL A 235 25.93 -2.02 18.20
CA VAL A 235 26.08 -1.02 17.14
C VAL A 235 24.93 -0.02 17.18
N LEU A 236 23.70 -0.52 17.25
CA LEU A 236 22.49 0.30 17.32
C LEU A 236 22.51 1.21 18.57
N ARG A 237 22.84 0.65 19.72
CA ARG A 237 22.96 1.42 20.97
C ARG A 237 24.02 2.51 20.86
N HIS A 238 25.18 2.22 20.26
CA HIS A 238 26.24 3.20 20.04
C HIS A 238 25.78 4.36 19.16
N ILE A 239 25.12 4.05 18.03
CA ILE A 239 24.54 5.04 17.12
C ILE A 239 23.48 5.89 17.84
N ALA A 240 22.54 5.24 18.56
CA ALA A 240 21.49 5.92 19.30
C ALA A 240 22.05 6.86 20.40
N THR A 241 23.06 6.42 21.15
CA THR A 241 23.76 7.25 22.14
C THR A 241 24.44 8.46 21.51
N TYR A 242 25.05 8.27 20.33
CA TYR A 242 25.62 9.39 19.58
C TYR A 242 24.57 10.42 19.19
N ILE A 243 23.41 9.96 18.64
CA ILE A 243 22.30 10.86 18.29
C ILE A 243 21.83 11.66 19.52
N GLU A 244 21.64 11.01 20.67
CA GLU A 244 21.24 11.68 21.92
C GLU A 244 22.28 12.72 22.35
N GLY A 245 23.58 12.39 22.25
CA GLY A 245 24.69 13.31 22.56
C GLY A 245 24.73 14.54 21.65
N GLN A 246 24.13 14.48 20.47
CA GLN A 246 23.99 15.61 19.53
C GLN A 246 22.69 16.42 19.75
N GLY A 247 22.08 16.31 20.93
CA GLY A 247 20.81 16.98 21.25
C GLY A 247 19.55 16.23 20.74
N GLY A 248 19.68 14.92 20.52
CA GLY A 248 18.58 14.02 20.17
C GLY A 248 18.14 14.05 18.69
N ARG A 249 18.77 14.92 17.88
CA ARG A 249 18.44 15.03 16.45
C ARG A 249 19.65 15.49 15.63
N ILE A 250 19.84 14.89 14.47
CA ILE A 250 20.90 15.24 13.52
C ILE A 250 20.23 15.72 12.23
N PRO A 251 20.55 16.91 11.73
CA PRO A 251 20.02 17.39 10.46
C PRO A 251 20.42 16.44 9.32
N LEU A 252 19.44 16.10 8.45
CA LEU A 252 19.69 15.32 7.25
C LEU A 252 19.98 16.23 6.06
N PRO A 253 20.83 15.80 5.11
CA PRO A 253 21.26 16.63 3.97
C PRO A 253 20.11 17.11 3.05
N ALA A 254 19.05 16.32 2.91
CA ALA A 254 17.87 16.68 2.12
C ALA A 254 16.79 17.39 2.94
N GLY A 255 17.03 17.65 4.22
CA GLY A 255 16.12 18.26 5.17
C GLY A 255 15.54 17.29 6.19
N GLY A 256 14.89 17.84 7.21
CA GLY A 256 14.39 17.04 8.34
C GLY A 256 15.51 16.53 9.25
N PHE A 257 15.21 15.53 10.07
CA PHE A 257 16.10 15.12 11.14
C PHE A 257 16.16 13.59 11.27
N LEU A 258 17.35 13.05 11.55
CA LEU A 258 17.55 11.72 12.10
C LEU A 258 17.44 11.79 13.62
N THR A 259 16.51 11.06 14.19
CA THR A 259 16.33 10.85 15.64
C THR A 259 16.49 9.36 15.94
N VAL A 260 16.60 8.98 17.20
CA VAL A 260 16.62 7.57 17.61
C VAL A 260 15.34 6.88 17.16
N GLN A 261 14.18 7.53 17.31
CA GLN A 261 12.89 7.00 16.87
C GLN A 261 12.86 6.76 15.36
N ARG A 262 13.29 7.74 14.53
CA ARG A 262 13.36 7.59 13.08
C ARG A 262 14.32 6.48 12.66
N LEU A 263 15.48 6.34 13.32
CA LEU A 263 16.41 5.23 13.11
C LEU A 263 15.73 3.88 13.32
N LEU A 264 14.93 3.74 14.39
CA LEU A 264 14.27 2.48 14.71
C LEU A 264 13.10 2.14 13.77
N THR A 265 12.66 3.04 12.91
CA THR A 265 11.65 2.74 11.89
C THR A 265 12.20 2.05 10.64
N ILE A 266 13.52 1.93 10.47
CA ILE A 266 14.08 1.19 9.33
C ILE A 266 13.78 -0.33 9.37
N GLY A 267 13.31 -0.84 10.51
CA GLY A 267 12.83 -2.21 10.66
C GLY A 267 11.64 -2.58 9.75
N ILE A 268 11.00 -1.60 9.14
CA ILE A 268 10.05 -1.86 8.05
C ILE A 268 10.66 -2.78 6.97
N ALA A 269 11.97 -2.73 6.73
CA ALA A 269 12.65 -3.61 5.78
C ALA A 269 12.55 -5.11 6.13
N PHE A 270 12.35 -5.46 7.39
CA PHE A 270 12.28 -6.86 7.82
C PHE A 270 11.10 -7.64 7.21
N GLY A 271 10.09 -6.93 6.71
CA GLY A 271 8.96 -7.53 6.00
C GLY A 271 9.25 -7.93 4.55
N GLY A 272 10.45 -7.68 4.03
CA GLY A 272 10.84 -8.00 2.66
C GLY A 272 12.04 -8.92 2.56
N HIS A 273 12.19 -9.56 1.40
CA HIS A 273 13.39 -10.34 1.08
C HIS A 273 14.64 -9.43 1.13
N GLY A 274 15.69 -9.89 1.80
CA GLY A 274 16.93 -9.15 1.96
C GLY A 274 16.89 -8.00 2.99
N GLY A 275 15.77 -7.84 3.69
CA GLY A 275 15.58 -6.72 4.63
C GLY A 275 16.55 -6.74 5.81
N PHE A 276 16.88 -7.91 6.34
CA PHE A 276 17.87 -8.03 7.42
C PHE A 276 19.25 -7.53 7.00
N ASP A 277 19.71 -7.99 5.84
CA ASP A 277 21.02 -7.58 5.32
C ASP A 277 21.07 -6.07 4.97
N SER A 278 19.94 -5.51 4.52
CA SER A 278 19.80 -4.06 4.26
C SER A 278 19.96 -3.23 5.54
N VAL A 279 19.28 -3.63 6.62
CA VAL A 279 19.39 -2.92 7.92
C VAL A 279 20.78 -3.07 8.50
N HIS A 280 21.36 -4.29 8.52
CA HIS A 280 22.73 -4.53 8.96
C HIS A 280 23.74 -3.66 8.21
N SER A 281 23.65 -3.61 6.88
CA SER A 281 24.52 -2.76 6.06
C SER A 281 24.37 -1.28 6.38
N THR A 282 23.15 -0.81 6.65
CA THR A 282 22.89 0.58 7.05
C THR A 282 23.53 0.90 8.40
N LEU A 283 23.35 0.03 9.42
CA LEU A 283 23.98 0.21 10.73
C LEU A 283 25.51 0.16 10.64
N SER A 284 26.04 -0.79 9.88
CA SER A 284 27.49 -0.90 9.64
C SER A 284 28.07 0.37 9.01
N THR A 285 27.37 0.96 8.04
CA THR A 285 27.79 2.20 7.38
C THR A 285 27.76 3.39 8.34
N LEU A 286 26.72 3.53 9.16
CA LEU A 286 26.63 4.58 10.19
C LEU A 286 27.74 4.41 11.23
N LYS A 287 27.95 3.17 11.71
CA LYS A 287 29.03 2.88 12.66
C LYS A 287 30.40 3.21 12.11
N ALA A 288 30.70 2.75 10.89
CA ALA A 288 32.00 3.01 10.26
C ALA A 288 32.26 4.52 10.07
N SER A 289 31.23 5.32 9.80
CA SER A 289 31.33 6.77 9.73
C SER A 289 31.72 7.37 11.08
N LEU A 290 31.13 6.91 12.19
CA LEU A 290 31.45 7.35 13.54
C LEU A 290 32.89 6.95 13.94
N ASP A 291 33.26 5.69 13.68
CA ASP A 291 34.59 5.18 14.06
C ASP A 291 35.74 5.91 13.33
N GLN A 292 35.52 6.29 12.05
CA GLN A 292 36.57 6.92 11.25
C GLN A 292 36.63 8.45 11.41
N PHE A 293 35.49 9.09 11.58
CA PHE A 293 35.39 10.56 11.48
C PHE A 293 34.85 11.21 12.78
N GLY A 294 34.23 10.45 13.68
CA GLY A 294 33.56 10.99 14.87
C GLY A 294 32.21 11.66 14.56
N PHE A 295 31.72 11.58 13.31
CA PHE A 295 30.43 12.13 12.89
C PHE A 295 29.85 11.32 11.69
N PHE A 296 28.55 11.49 11.39
CA PHE A 296 27.96 10.88 10.21
C PHE A 296 28.27 11.70 8.95
N THR A 297 28.93 11.07 7.99
CA THR A 297 29.12 11.65 6.65
C THR A 297 27.81 11.70 5.86
N ARG A 298 27.74 12.55 4.83
CA ARG A 298 26.59 12.61 3.93
C ARG A 298 26.25 11.24 3.32
N ALA A 299 27.28 10.48 2.93
CA ALA A 299 27.10 9.14 2.36
C ALA A 299 26.47 8.16 3.36
N ALA A 300 26.79 8.27 4.65
CA ALA A 300 26.21 7.44 5.70
C ALA A 300 24.74 7.82 6.01
N LEU A 301 24.39 9.11 5.89
CA LEU A 301 23.05 9.61 6.16
C LEU A 301 22.06 9.42 4.97
N ALA A 302 22.56 9.38 3.73
CA ALA A 302 21.72 9.30 2.54
C ALA A 302 20.72 8.12 2.53
N PRO A 303 21.06 6.89 2.98
CA PRO A 303 20.09 5.81 3.12
C PRO A 303 18.93 6.15 4.06
N MET A 304 19.17 6.94 5.11
CA MET A 304 18.15 7.34 6.09
C MET A 304 17.09 8.28 5.51
N GLU A 305 17.43 9.01 4.45
CA GLU A 305 16.51 9.92 3.76
C GLU A 305 15.53 9.17 2.84
N SER A 306 15.98 8.05 2.25
CA SER A 306 15.22 7.29 1.26
C SER A 306 14.63 5.98 1.78
N PHE A 307 14.93 5.59 3.03
CA PHE A 307 14.53 4.29 3.58
C PHE A 307 13.00 4.13 3.59
N THR A 308 12.28 5.17 4.00
CA THR A 308 10.84 5.30 3.85
C THR A 308 10.55 6.56 3.02
N PRO A 309 9.88 6.42 1.86
CA PRO A 309 9.74 7.53 0.91
C PRO A 309 8.56 8.47 1.26
N PHE A 310 8.43 8.89 2.53
CA PHE A 310 7.31 9.72 2.99
C PHE A 310 7.31 11.11 2.38
N ASP A 311 8.48 11.67 2.09
CA ASP A 311 8.59 13.00 1.47
C ASP A 311 8.09 13.05 0.03
N THR A 312 8.07 11.93 -0.67
CA THR A 312 7.54 11.81 -2.05
C THR A 312 6.18 11.14 -2.11
N ASN A 313 5.74 10.47 -1.03
CA ASN A 313 4.49 9.72 -0.95
C ASN A 313 3.77 10.03 0.37
N ILE A 314 3.31 11.26 0.51
CA ILE A 314 2.70 11.78 1.74
C ILE A 314 1.52 10.93 2.21
N ILE A 315 0.70 10.43 1.27
CA ILE A 315 -0.46 9.58 1.58
C ILE A 315 -0.02 8.33 2.34
N TYR A 316 1.19 7.79 2.06
CA TYR A 316 1.69 6.61 2.76
C TYR A 316 1.82 6.84 4.27
N ALA A 317 2.24 8.02 4.68
CA ALA A 317 2.28 8.37 6.10
C ALA A 317 0.91 8.80 6.65
N ILE A 318 0.25 9.75 5.97
CA ILE A 318 -0.87 10.48 6.56
C ILE A 318 -2.19 9.70 6.55
N LEU A 319 -2.36 8.72 5.65
CA LEU A 319 -3.55 7.87 5.57
C LEU A 319 -3.30 6.41 5.94
N HIS A 320 -2.07 6.06 6.40
CA HIS A 320 -1.75 4.66 6.69
C HIS A 320 -2.70 4.05 7.75
N GLU A 321 -2.91 4.70 8.89
CA GLU A 321 -3.84 4.18 9.89
C GLU A 321 -5.30 4.23 9.43
N ALA A 322 -5.66 5.16 8.54
CA ALA A 322 -7.03 5.30 8.04
C ALA A 322 -7.50 4.10 7.19
N ILE A 323 -6.58 3.30 6.63
CA ILE A 323 -6.95 2.09 5.88
C ILE A 323 -7.55 0.99 6.76
N TYR A 324 -7.32 1.06 8.07
CA TYR A 324 -7.87 0.14 9.08
C TYR A 324 -9.14 0.69 9.77
N CYS A 325 -9.48 1.97 9.53
CA CYS A 325 -10.68 2.59 10.10
C CYS A 325 -11.92 2.19 9.29
N ASP A 326 -12.60 1.13 9.70
CA ASP A 326 -13.75 0.53 9.02
C ASP A 326 -15.06 0.88 9.74
N GLY A 327 -15.74 1.94 9.31
CA GLY A 327 -17.01 2.38 9.87
C GLY A 327 -16.90 2.90 11.31
N PRO A 328 -17.96 2.74 12.12
CA PRO A 328 -18.09 3.37 13.43
C PRO A 328 -17.24 2.69 14.52
N ARG A 329 -16.11 2.14 14.18
CA ARG A 329 -15.17 1.49 15.13
C ARG A 329 -14.26 2.50 15.83
N GLY A 330 -14.43 3.76 15.52
CA GLY A 330 -13.73 4.88 16.15
C GLY A 330 -12.48 5.34 15.37
N PRO A 331 -11.86 6.42 15.87
CA PRO A 331 -10.65 6.98 15.29
C PRO A 331 -9.43 6.09 15.55
N SER A 332 -8.39 6.28 14.75
CA SER A 332 -7.13 5.56 14.97
C SER A 332 -6.41 6.00 16.26
N ASN A 333 -6.47 7.28 16.58
CA ASN A 333 -5.79 7.89 17.74
C ASN A 333 -4.34 7.44 17.88
N TRP A 334 -3.61 7.37 16.76
CA TRP A 334 -2.23 6.91 16.72
C TRP A 334 -2.07 5.50 17.33
N ALA A 335 -2.83 4.54 16.80
CA ALA A 335 -2.94 3.21 17.37
C ALA A 335 -1.59 2.48 17.45
N ALA A 336 -0.74 2.57 16.42
CA ALA A 336 0.60 2.01 16.47
C ALA A 336 1.40 2.56 17.67
N ASN A 337 1.33 3.86 17.90
CA ASN A 337 2.04 4.51 19.01
C ASN A 337 1.46 4.10 20.38
N ARG A 338 0.13 4.01 20.51
CA ARG A 338 -0.53 3.59 21.75
C ARG A 338 -0.23 2.14 22.12
N VAL A 339 -0.39 1.24 21.15
CA VAL A 339 -0.14 -0.20 21.36
C VAL A 339 1.34 -0.44 21.67
N GLY A 340 2.26 0.17 20.90
CA GLY A 340 3.69 0.03 21.15
C GLY A 340 4.14 0.56 22.51
N ARG A 341 3.56 1.66 23.00
CA ARG A 341 3.84 2.16 24.36
C ARG A 341 3.39 1.19 25.45
N VAL A 342 2.24 0.55 25.28
CA VAL A 342 1.73 -0.44 26.24
C VAL A 342 2.64 -1.66 26.30
N LEU A 343 3.18 -2.09 25.17
CA LEU A 343 4.12 -3.20 25.11
C LEU A 343 5.40 -2.93 25.91
N GLY A 344 5.89 -1.67 25.88
CA GLY A 344 7.09 -1.27 26.62
C GLY A 344 8.32 -2.09 26.26
N GLY A 345 9.18 -2.43 27.23
CA GLY A 345 10.37 -3.27 27.03
C GLY A 345 11.24 -2.79 25.86
N PRO A 346 11.46 -3.61 24.81
CA PRO A 346 12.28 -3.24 23.67
C PRO A 346 11.70 -2.11 22.81
N TYR A 347 10.42 -1.78 22.98
CA TYR A 347 9.73 -0.63 22.35
C TYR A 347 9.60 0.58 23.26
N SER A 348 10.29 0.60 24.42
CA SER A 348 10.27 1.73 25.38
C SER A 348 10.66 3.08 24.78
N TRP A 349 11.34 3.07 23.62
CA TRP A 349 11.69 4.28 22.86
C TRP A 349 10.46 5.05 22.31
N LEU A 350 9.27 4.45 22.35
CA LEU A 350 8.00 5.12 22.03
C LEU A 350 7.49 5.97 23.20
N ASN A 351 8.00 5.77 24.41
CA ASN A 351 7.55 6.51 25.58
C ASN A 351 8.14 7.94 25.61
N PRO A 352 7.36 8.93 26.07
CA PRO A 352 7.87 10.27 26.29
C PRO A 352 9.04 10.26 27.29
N GLY A 353 10.07 11.05 27.00
CA GLY A 353 11.24 11.17 27.87
C GLY A 353 12.19 9.95 27.84
N PHE A 354 11.99 9.01 26.91
CA PHE A 354 12.93 7.89 26.73
C PHE A 354 14.35 8.39 26.50
N THR A 355 15.30 7.72 27.14
CA THR A 355 16.73 7.84 26.85
C THR A 355 17.37 6.47 26.68
N VAL A 356 18.39 6.37 25.84
CA VAL A 356 19.11 5.11 25.59
C VAL A 356 19.70 4.52 26.86
N ALA A 357 20.19 5.41 27.78
CA ALA A 357 20.75 5.00 29.04
C ALA A 357 19.75 4.29 29.97
N GLN A 358 18.45 4.56 29.84
CA GLN A 358 17.40 3.93 30.65
C GLN A 358 16.98 2.54 30.10
N SER A 359 17.36 2.21 28.87
CA SER A 359 17.07 0.91 28.29
C SER A 359 18.12 -0.12 28.69
N THR A 360 17.68 -1.26 29.23
CA THR A 360 18.57 -2.35 29.69
C THR A 360 18.73 -3.48 28.67
N GLY A 361 17.84 -3.57 27.66
CA GLY A 361 17.85 -4.58 26.63
C GLY A 361 18.11 -4.03 25.22
N PRO A 362 18.03 -4.86 24.18
CA PRO A 362 18.09 -4.42 22.80
C PRO A 362 16.92 -3.49 22.50
N LEU A 363 17.17 -2.47 21.67
CA LEU A 363 16.12 -1.64 21.09
C LEU A 363 15.58 -2.37 19.86
N TYR A 364 14.28 -2.68 19.84
CA TYR A 364 13.68 -3.31 18.67
C TYR A 364 13.21 -2.28 17.66
N PHE A 365 13.35 -2.62 16.41
CA PHE A 365 12.83 -1.84 15.29
C PHE A 365 11.33 -1.99 15.17
N SER A 366 10.65 -0.95 14.69
CA SER A 366 9.22 -1.06 14.31
C SER A 366 9.02 -1.77 12.97
N GLY A 367 7.79 -2.15 12.71
CA GLY A 367 7.33 -2.63 11.41
C GLY A 367 6.80 -1.51 10.51
N GLU A 368 5.82 -1.84 9.67
CA GLU A 368 5.08 -0.88 8.83
C GLU A 368 4.07 -0.11 9.71
N MET A 369 4.55 0.90 10.38
CA MET A 369 3.83 1.65 11.41
C MET A 369 4.12 3.13 11.28
N ILE A 370 3.09 3.96 11.47
CA ILE A 370 3.21 5.42 11.45
C ILE A 370 3.04 5.96 12.86
N PHE A 371 3.91 6.89 13.22
CA PHE A 371 3.97 7.48 14.54
C PHE A 371 3.92 9.02 14.46
N PRO A 372 3.46 9.72 15.52
CA PRO A 372 3.41 11.18 15.54
C PRO A 372 4.77 11.85 15.22
N PHE A 373 5.87 11.27 15.66
CA PHE A 373 7.21 11.85 15.44
C PHE A 373 7.67 11.85 13.97
N HIS A 374 7.01 11.10 13.07
CA HIS A 374 7.28 11.24 11.63
C HIS A 374 6.96 12.65 11.14
N PHE A 375 5.92 13.27 11.72
CA PHE A 375 5.51 14.65 11.44
C PHE A 375 6.37 15.70 12.15
N ASP A 376 7.43 15.30 12.81
CA ASP A 376 8.48 16.17 13.40
C ASP A 376 9.84 15.97 12.69
N THR A 377 9.96 14.94 11.83
CA THR A 377 11.28 14.50 11.34
C THR A 377 11.42 14.47 9.82
N TYR A 378 10.31 14.34 9.08
CA TYR A 378 10.31 14.38 7.60
C TYR A 378 9.92 15.76 7.10
N PRO A 379 10.72 16.41 6.23
CA PRO A 379 10.49 17.80 5.83
C PRO A 379 9.13 18.05 5.18
N GLU A 380 8.63 17.12 4.38
CA GLU A 380 7.30 17.24 3.75
C GLU A 380 6.15 16.89 4.70
N LEU A 381 6.40 16.20 5.82
CA LEU A 381 5.38 15.88 6.81
C LEU A 381 5.27 16.93 7.92
N ILE A 382 6.36 17.64 8.24
CA ILE A 382 6.38 18.66 9.32
C ILE A 382 5.24 19.68 9.17
N PRO A 383 4.95 20.25 7.99
CA PRO A 383 3.85 21.20 7.83
C PRO A 383 2.45 20.56 7.97
N LEU A 384 2.37 19.24 7.95
CA LEU A 384 1.10 18.49 7.98
C LEU A 384 0.77 17.92 9.37
N ARG A 385 1.50 18.29 10.42
CA ARG A 385 1.30 17.76 11.77
C ARG A 385 -0.14 17.93 12.27
N ASP A 386 -0.69 19.14 12.16
CA ASP A 386 -2.06 19.41 12.61
C ASP A 386 -3.10 18.66 11.77
N VAL A 387 -2.84 18.50 10.47
CA VAL A 387 -3.68 17.70 9.57
C VAL A 387 -3.68 16.24 9.97
N ALA A 388 -2.51 15.68 10.28
CA ALA A 388 -2.37 14.30 10.74
C ALA A 388 -3.10 14.06 12.06
N GLU A 389 -3.03 15.01 13.01
CA GLU A 389 -3.76 14.92 14.28
C GLU A 389 -5.28 14.92 14.06
N LYS A 390 -5.78 15.78 13.16
CA LYS A 390 -7.20 15.81 12.79
C LYS A 390 -7.67 14.50 12.14
N LEU A 391 -6.84 13.88 11.31
CA LEU A 391 -7.16 12.58 10.70
C LEU A 391 -7.09 11.43 11.72
N ALA A 392 -6.09 11.44 12.61
CA ALA A 392 -5.96 10.44 13.66
C ALA A 392 -7.14 10.46 14.65
N THR A 393 -7.67 11.63 14.94
CA THR A 393 -8.82 11.81 15.87
C THR A 393 -10.18 11.75 15.18
N TYR A 394 -10.22 11.62 13.85
CA TYR A 394 -11.49 11.56 13.11
C TYR A 394 -12.19 10.21 13.34
N ALA A 395 -13.44 10.27 13.82
CA ALA A 395 -14.21 9.08 14.22
C ALA A 395 -15.23 8.59 13.18
N ASP A 396 -15.64 9.48 12.25
CA ASP A 396 -16.78 9.20 11.36
C ASP A 396 -16.32 8.62 10.00
N TRP A 397 -15.36 7.69 10.04
CA TRP A 397 -14.91 7.02 8.82
C TRP A 397 -16.03 6.18 8.21
N PRO A 398 -16.28 6.25 6.88
CA PRO A 398 -17.20 5.34 6.22
C PRO A 398 -16.76 3.87 6.35
N ALA A 399 -17.72 2.95 6.36
CA ALA A 399 -17.42 1.53 6.32
C ALA A 399 -16.71 1.16 5.00
N LEU A 400 -15.79 0.20 5.08
CA LEU A 400 -14.97 -0.28 3.98
C LEU A 400 -15.40 -1.65 3.50
N TYR A 401 -15.93 -2.48 4.40
CA TYR A 401 -16.23 -3.88 4.13
C TYR A 401 -17.67 -4.23 4.50
N ASP A 402 -18.27 -5.11 3.71
CA ASP A 402 -19.55 -5.76 4.00
C ASP A 402 -19.30 -7.25 4.26
N GLU A 403 -19.18 -7.61 5.54
CA GLU A 403 -18.92 -8.99 5.94
C GLU A 403 -20.00 -9.96 5.44
N ALA A 404 -21.27 -9.53 5.39
CA ALA A 404 -22.35 -10.38 4.91
C ALA A 404 -22.21 -10.69 3.42
N ARG A 405 -21.84 -9.71 2.61
CA ARG A 405 -21.53 -9.91 1.18
C ARG A 405 -20.31 -10.79 0.98
N LEU A 406 -19.23 -10.57 1.75
CA LEU A 406 -18.01 -11.39 1.66
C LEU A 406 -18.30 -12.84 2.02
N ARG A 407 -19.09 -13.11 3.07
CA ARG A 407 -19.56 -14.48 3.43
C ARG A 407 -20.45 -15.12 2.38
N ASN A 408 -21.11 -14.34 1.54
CA ASN A 408 -21.95 -14.78 0.45
C ASN A 408 -21.31 -14.51 -0.93
N ASN A 409 -20.00 -14.25 -0.96
CA ASN A 409 -19.28 -13.95 -2.19
C ASN A 409 -19.52 -15.00 -3.29
N ARG A 410 -19.66 -14.53 -4.52
CA ARG A 410 -19.83 -15.36 -5.74
C ARG A 410 -18.71 -15.11 -6.76
N VAL A 411 -17.88 -14.11 -6.54
CA VAL A 411 -16.76 -13.79 -7.42
C VAL A 411 -15.62 -14.75 -7.11
N PRO A 412 -15.05 -15.46 -8.09
CA PRO A 412 -13.84 -16.28 -7.88
C PRO A 412 -12.72 -15.46 -7.24
N PHE A 413 -12.12 -16.02 -6.20
CA PHE A 413 -11.17 -15.30 -5.35
C PHE A 413 -9.92 -16.13 -5.08
N TYR A 414 -8.77 -15.63 -5.49
CA TYR A 414 -7.47 -16.29 -5.42
C TYR A 414 -6.48 -15.41 -4.69
N ALA A 415 -5.83 -15.93 -3.66
CA ALA A 415 -4.89 -15.15 -2.86
C ALA A 415 -3.58 -15.89 -2.61
N ALA A 416 -2.49 -15.13 -2.48
CA ALA A 416 -1.24 -15.59 -1.90
C ALA A 416 -1.03 -14.90 -0.54
N SER A 417 -0.88 -15.68 0.52
CA SER A 417 -0.68 -15.24 1.90
C SER A 417 0.65 -15.74 2.44
N TYR A 418 1.36 -14.91 3.20
CA TYR A 418 2.71 -15.22 3.65
C TYR A 418 2.75 -15.29 5.17
N VAL A 419 3.16 -16.43 5.70
CA VAL A 419 3.22 -16.69 7.16
C VAL A 419 4.18 -15.74 7.88
N GLU A 420 5.24 -15.31 7.18
CA GLU A 420 6.24 -14.39 7.69
C GLU A 420 5.96 -12.91 7.39
N ASP A 421 4.75 -12.61 6.92
CA ASP A 421 4.35 -11.22 6.63
C ASP A 421 4.18 -10.44 7.94
N MET A 422 4.92 -9.33 8.09
CA MET A 422 4.82 -8.46 9.26
C MET A 422 3.99 -7.18 9.00
N TYR A 423 3.45 -7.01 7.78
CA TYR A 423 2.60 -5.89 7.41
C TYR A 423 1.14 -6.30 7.36
N VAL A 424 0.85 -7.40 6.64
CA VAL A 424 -0.47 -8.04 6.61
C VAL A 424 -0.35 -9.35 7.39
N GLU A 425 -0.59 -9.27 8.70
CA GLU A 425 -0.33 -10.38 9.62
C GLU A 425 -1.15 -11.62 9.25
N TYR A 426 -0.47 -12.78 9.24
CA TYR A 426 -0.99 -14.03 8.68
C TYR A 426 -2.30 -14.50 9.29
N HIS A 427 -2.45 -14.49 10.62
CA HIS A 427 -3.67 -14.99 11.27
C HIS A 427 -4.87 -14.09 10.98
N LEU A 428 -4.66 -12.77 10.93
CA LEU A 428 -5.72 -11.84 10.53
C LEU A 428 -6.09 -11.97 9.05
N ALA A 429 -5.09 -12.23 8.19
CA ALA A 429 -5.30 -12.53 6.78
C ALA A 429 -6.07 -13.85 6.60
N LYS A 430 -5.76 -14.86 7.39
CA LYS A 430 -6.45 -16.14 7.38
C LYS A 430 -7.91 -16.02 7.80
N ASP A 431 -8.19 -15.29 8.89
CA ASP A 431 -9.57 -15.03 9.32
C ASP A 431 -10.40 -14.41 8.18
N THR A 432 -9.80 -13.50 7.41
CA THR A 432 -10.47 -12.87 6.27
C THR A 432 -10.65 -13.86 5.12
N SER A 433 -9.64 -14.67 4.80
CA SER A 433 -9.77 -15.67 3.74
C SER A 433 -10.84 -16.72 4.06
N ASP A 434 -10.92 -17.14 5.32
CA ASP A 434 -11.94 -18.09 5.78
C ASP A 434 -13.37 -17.46 5.75
N MET A 435 -13.45 -16.14 5.88
CA MET A 435 -14.71 -15.39 5.76
C MET A 435 -15.18 -15.29 4.32
N VAL A 436 -14.28 -15.08 3.34
CA VAL A 436 -14.65 -14.89 1.93
C VAL A 436 -15.02 -16.21 1.31
N LYS A 437 -16.32 -16.39 1.03
CA LYS A 437 -16.80 -17.63 0.43
C LYS A 437 -16.14 -17.90 -0.92
N GLY A 438 -15.65 -19.14 -1.10
CA GLY A 438 -15.03 -19.59 -2.35
C GLY A 438 -13.61 -19.11 -2.55
N SER A 439 -12.97 -18.61 -1.51
CA SER A 439 -11.54 -18.24 -1.55
C SER A 439 -10.67 -19.49 -1.74
N LYS A 440 -9.69 -19.39 -2.63
CA LYS A 440 -8.58 -20.34 -2.77
C LYS A 440 -7.29 -19.60 -2.43
N VAL A 441 -6.51 -20.12 -1.48
CA VAL A 441 -5.32 -19.42 -0.96
C VAL A 441 -4.09 -20.29 -1.07
N PHE A 442 -3.03 -19.76 -1.65
CA PHE A 442 -1.68 -20.27 -1.55
C PHE A 442 -1.02 -19.68 -0.30
N GLU A 443 -0.71 -20.50 0.67
CA GLU A 443 -0.04 -20.13 1.92
C GLU A 443 1.40 -20.64 1.93
N THR A 444 2.35 -19.79 2.36
CA THR A 444 3.76 -20.16 2.38
C THR A 444 4.54 -19.41 3.46
N ASN A 445 5.54 -20.09 4.05
CA ASN A 445 6.47 -19.52 5.03
C ASN A 445 7.87 -19.20 4.44
N VAL A 446 8.07 -19.37 3.13
CA VAL A 446 9.35 -19.07 2.46
C VAL A 446 9.32 -17.81 1.62
N MET A 447 8.24 -17.04 1.73
CA MET A 447 8.06 -15.76 1.06
C MET A 447 7.67 -14.69 2.07
N TYR A 448 7.99 -13.43 1.72
CA TYR A 448 7.71 -12.24 2.51
C TYR A 448 6.80 -11.29 1.74
N HIS A 449 6.36 -10.21 2.37
CA HIS A 449 5.40 -9.26 1.81
C HIS A 449 5.70 -8.80 0.37
N ASN A 450 6.97 -8.64 0.02
CA ASN A 450 7.38 -8.19 -1.32
C ASN A 450 7.52 -9.32 -2.34
N ALA A 451 6.96 -10.51 -2.09
CA ALA A 451 7.16 -11.71 -2.93
C ALA A 451 6.73 -11.50 -4.38
N VAL A 452 5.67 -10.75 -4.65
CA VAL A 452 5.23 -10.44 -6.03
C VAL A 452 6.33 -9.75 -6.87
N ARG A 453 7.34 -9.16 -6.21
CA ARG A 453 8.51 -8.55 -6.87
C ARG A 453 9.74 -9.43 -6.78
N ALA A 454 10.00 -10.05 -5.63
CA ALA A 454 11.19 -10.85 -5.37
C ALA A 454 11.09 -12.29 -5.92
N LYS A 455 9.87 -12.84 -5.99
CA LYS A 455 9.53 -14.20 -6.42
C LYS A 455 8.38 -14.18 -7.44
N ALA A 456 8.42 -13.21 -8.36
CA ALA A 456 7.31 -12.89 -9.24
C ALA A 456 6.72 -14.09 -9.99
N ASP A 457 7.57 -14.87 -10.64
CA ASP A 457 7.12 -15.98 -11.49
C ASP A 457 6.46 -17.09 -10.66
N GLU A 458 6.97 -17.35 -9.45
CA GLU A 458 6.39 -18.32 -8.53
C GLU A 458 5.03 -17.87 -8.00
N VAL A 459 4.92 -16.61 -7.55
CA VAL A 459 3.63 -16.06 -7.08
C VAL A 459 2.58 -16.08 -8.20
N MET A 460 2.97 -15.64 -9.41
CA MET A 460 2.06 -15.66 -10.57
C MET A 460 1.65 -17.09 -10.94
N HIS A 461 2.59 -18.04 -10.93
CA HIS A 461 2.30 -19.45 -11.19
C HIS A 461 1.27 -19.98 -10.19
N GLN A 462 1.49 -19.77 -8.90
CA GLN A 462 0.56 -20.24 -7.85
C GLN A 462 -0.83 -19.65 -7.99
N LEU A 463 -0.94 -18.33 -8.14
CA LEU A 463 -2.25 -17.67 -8.27
C LEU A 463 -3.04 -18.14 -9.49
N PHE A 464 -2.39 -18.29 -10.65
CA PHE A 464 -3.08 -18.80 -11.83
C PHE A 464 -3.35 -20.32 -11.76
N SER A 465 -2.52 -21.10 -11.07
CA SER A 465 -2.82 -22.50 -10.80
C SER A 465 -4.06 -22.68 -9.93
N LEU A 466 -4.24 -21.84 -8.90
CA LEU A 466 -5.47 -21.86 -8.08
C LEU A 466 -6.73 -21.54 -8.91
N ARG A 467 -6.61 -20.66 -9.93
CA ARG A 467 -7.71 -20.35 -10.84
C ARG A 467 -8.01 -21.52 -11.77
N ASP A 468 -6.98 -22.12 -12.34
CA ASP A 468 -7.07 -23.14 -13.37
C ASP A 468 -7.32 -24.53 -12.78
N ASP A 469 -7.22 -24.66 -11.43
CA ASP A 469 -7.50 -25.89 -10.70
C ASP A 469 -8.96 -26.30 -10.84
N VAL A 470 -9.16 -27.48 -11.41
CA VAL A 470 -10.48 -28.10 -11.56
C VAL A 470 -10.70 -29.00 -10.35
N LEU A 471 -11.74 -28.75 -9.58
CA LEU A 471 -12.15 -29.65 -8.50
C LEU A 471 -12.61 -30.97 -9.09
N ASP A 472 -12.01 -32.08 -8.63
CA ASP A 472 -12.41 -33.44 -9.02
C ASP A 472 -13.82 -33.80 -8.52
#